data_3911fedbe3b832b6f11ce69ef908c94f
#
_entry.id   3911fedbe3b832b6f11ce69ef908c94f
#
_cell.length_a   1.000
_cell.length_b   1.000
_cell.length_c   1.000
_cell.angle_alpha   90.00
_cell.angle_beta   90.00
_cell.angle_gamma   90.00
#
_symmetry.space_group_name_H-M   'P 1'
#
loop_
_entity.id
_entity.type
_entity.pdbx_description
1 polymer ?
#
loop_
_entity_poly.entity_id
_entity_poly.type
_entity_poly.pdbx_seq_one_letter_code
_entity_poly.pdbx_strand_id
1 'polypeptide(L)'
;MKRILGFLLVAVLVVTLIPLQAFATEQTDFLASTELVEVIKKWEGFAKYPVWDYGQYSVGYGTAAPAEHLDRYRAEGISEEEATELLHGYMNNMGASVNSFIKKHKLKVNQGQFDAMLSLTYNCGARWMLEVSTLRTAILDGWTGSDFIFAFGQWSTAGGVTLPGLVRRRLAEANMYLNGEYSTALPENFCYVQFNANGGKAEVITQGYDSNDKDVAIRSVPVYDKYTFEGWYTDPTGGANGHTACSP
;
A
#
# COMPACT_ATOMS: atom_id res chain seq x y z
N MET A 1 17.52 82.02 41.72
CA MET A 1 16.76 80.78 41.75
C MET A 1 16.40 80.37 40.33
N LYS A 2 17.14 79.46 39.75
CA LYS A 2 16.88 78.93 38.37
C LYS A 2 16.15 77.63 38.47
N ARG A 3 14.92 77.54 37.96
CA ARG A 3 14.13 76.35 37.84
C ARG A 3 14.58 75.57 36.59
N ILE A 4 15.11 74.39 36.76
CA ILE A 4 15.44 73.44 35.69
C ILE A 4 14.18 72.61 35.44
N LEU A 5 13.60 72.80 34.25
CA LEU A 5 12.47 71.95 33.78
C LEU A 5 13.02 70.73 33.15
N GLY A 6 12.81 69.58 33.81
CA GLY A 6 13.22 68.29 33.26
C GLY A 6 12.16 67.79 32.27
N PHE A 7 12.56 67.59 31.03
CA PHE A 7 11.75 66.83 30.03
C PHE A 7 11.86 65.37 30.21
N LEU A 8 10.77 64.71 30.58
CA LEU A 8 10.67 63.27 30.61
C LEU A 8 10.36 62.78 29.19
N LEU A 9 11.34 62.10 28.56
CA LEU A 9 11.17 61.48 27.23
C LEU A 9 10.55 60.09 27.44
N VAL A 10 9.26 59.96 27.16
CA VAL A 10 8.59 58.65 27.14
C VAL A 10 8.83 58.03 25.79
N ALA A 11 9.75 57.05 25.72
CA ALA A 11 9.94 56.22 24.54
C ALA A 11 8.79 55.19 24.47
N VAL A 12 7.84 55.38 23.57
CA VAL A 12 6.80 54.40 23.25
C VAL A 12 7.43 53.30 22.35
N LEU A 13 7.70 52.15 22.92
CA LEU A 13 8.16 51.00 22.16
C LEU A 13 6.95 50.39 21.39
N VAL A 14 6.81 50.75 20.12
CA VAL A 14 5.85 50.10 19.23
C VAL A 14 6.37 48.72 18.83
N VAL A 15 5.97 47.68 19.56
CA VAL A 15 6.20 46.31 19.14
C VAL A 15 5.23 45.98 18.01
N THR A 16 5.69 46.09 16.78
CA THR A 16 4.96 45.58 15.61
C THR A 16 4.94 44.05 15.73
N LEU A 17 3.79 43.49 16.12
CA LEU A 17 3.52 42.04 15.99
C LEU A 17 3.48 41.72 14.49
N ILE A 18 4.62 41.34 13.93
CA ILE A 18 4.67 40.69 12.62
C ILE A 18 3.96 39.35 12.81
N PRO A 19 2.84 39.07 12.11
CA PRO A 19 2.26 37.76 12.17
C PRO A 19 3.31 36.78 11.67
N LEU A 20 3.73 35.87 12.54
CA LEU A 20 4.55 34.74 12.17
C LEU A 20 3.69 33.90 11.19
N GLN A 21 3.80 34.19 9.89
CA GLN A 21 3.25 33.31 8.88
C GLN A 21 3.95 31.98 9.09
N ALA A 22 3.20 31.01 9.61
CA ALA A 22 3.62 29.65 9.60
C ALA A 22 3.83 29.30 8.11
N PHE A 23 5.10 29.29 7.67
CA PHE A 23 5.45 28.68 6.42
C PHE A 23 5.01 27.22 6.58
N ALA A 24 3.92 26.85 5.90
CA ALA A 24 3.59 25.47 5.72
C ALA A 24 4.82 24.86 5.07
N THR A 25 5.58 24.07 5.82
CA THR A 25 6.68 23.28 5.25
C THR A 25 6.04 22.39 4.20
N GLU A 26 6.35 22.66 2.94
CA GLU A 26 5.92 21.81 1.84
C GLU A 26 6.41 20.39 2.19
N GLN A 27 5.48 19.45 2.23
CA GLN A 27 5.83 18.07 2.55
C GLN A 27 6.84 17.61 1.50
N THR A 28 8.06 17.29 1.94
CA THR A 28 9.09 16.73 1.06
C THR A 28 8.59 15.40 0.48
N ASP A 29 8.96 15.10 -0.76
CA ASP A 29 8.62 13.84 -1.37
C ASP A 29 9.22 12.67 -0.60
N PHE A 30 8.41 11.64 -0.39
CA PHE A 30 8.89 10.38 0.16
C PHE A 30 9.72 9.64 -0.88
N LEU A 31 10.72 8.93 -0.40
CA LEU A 31 11.47 7.92 -1.15
C LEU A 31 11.19 6.54 -0.55
N ALA A 32 11.42 5.50 -1.34
CA ALA A 32 11.33 4.13 -0.83
C ALA A 32 12.28 3.95 0.36
N SER A 33 11.78 3.42 1.47
CA SER A 33 12.64 3.10 2.61
C SER A 33 13.51 1.87 2.32
N THR A 34 14.61 1.75 3.06
CA THR A 34 15.46 0.54 3.00
C THR A 34 14.67 -0.70 3.41
N GLU A 35 13.80 -0.56 4.41
CA GLU A 35 12.93 -1.63 4.90
C GLU A 35 11.98 -2.13 3.80
N LEU A 36 11.38 -1.23 3.03
CA LEU A 36 10.54 -1.61 1.90
C LEU A 36 11.35 -2.36 0.83
N VAL A 37 12.54 -1.85 0.48
CA VAL A 37 13.41 -2.49 -0.51
C VAL A 37 13.72 -3.94 -0.10
N GLU A 38 14.04 -4.18 1.17
CA GLU A 38 14.31 -5.53 1.69
C GLU A 38 13.07 -6.43 1.65
N VAL A 39 11.88 -5.89 1.87
CA VAL A 39 10.61 -6.64 1.73
C VAL A 39 10.36 -7.01 0.26
N ILE A 40 10.53 -6.07 -0.67
CA ILE A 40 10.36 -6.33 -2.12
C ILE A 40 11.36 -7.40 -2.59
N LYS A 41 12.63 -7.32 -2.20
CA LYS A 41 13.65 -8.33 -2.53
C LYS A 41 13.21 -9.75 -2.14
N LYS A 42 12.55 -9.91 -0.99
CA LYS A 42 12.04 -11.21 -0.53
C LYS A 42 10.87 -11.73 -1.38
N TRP A 43 10.01 -10.85 -1.88
CA TRP A 43 8.89 -11.26 -2.73
C TRP A 43 9.31 -11.58 -4.15
N GLU A 44 10.22 -10.78 -4.72
CA GLU A 44 10.60 -10.92 -6.14
C GLU A 44 11.67 -12.01 -6.34
N GLY A 45 12.54 -12.25 -5.33
CA GLY A 45 13.69 -13.13 -5.47
C GLY A 45 14.77 -12.52 -6.34
N PHE A 46 15.97 -13.11 -6.34
CA PHE A 46 17.13 -12.62 -7.07
C PHE A 46 17.42 -13.43 -8.34
N ALA A 47 17.42 -12.78 -9.48
CA ALA A 47 17.85 -13.33 -10.78
C ALA A 47 19.19 -12.72 -11.20
N LYS A 48 20.26 -13.49 -11.08
CA LYS A 48 21.62 -13.04 -11.44
C LYS A 48 21.76 -12.67 -12.92
N TYR A 49 21.10 -13.38 -13.81
CA TYR A 49 21.16 -13.19 -15.25
C TYR A 49 19.84 -12.67 -15.80
N PRO A 50 19.88 -11.89 -16.90
CA PRO A 50 18.66 -11.37 -17.51
C PRO A 50 17.69 -12.48 -17.94
N VAL A 51 16.43 -12.32 -17.58
CA VAL A 51 15.34 -13.19 -18.00
C VAL A 51 14.39 -12.40 -18.88
N TRP A 52 13.96 -12.98 -20.01
CA TRP A 52 12.97 -12.34 -20.89
C TRP A 52 11.59 -12.38 -20.24
N ASP A 53 10.97 -11.22 -20.09
CA ASP A 53 9.67 -11.05 -19.46
C ASP A 53 8.78 -10.12 -20.31
N TYR A 54 7.80 -10.71 -20.99
CA TYR A 54 6.72 -10.05 -21.74
C TYR A 54 7.08 -8.82 -22.60
N GLY A 55 8.32 -8.70 -23.08
CA GLY A 55 8.73 -7.60 -23.97
C GLY A 55 9.99 -6.85 -23.55
N GLN A 56 10.56 -7.23 -22.42
CA GLN A 56 11.84 -6.69 -21.94
C GLN A 56 12.67 -7.77 -21.23
N TYR A 57 13.94 -7.48 -21.02
CA TYR A 57 14.76 -8.28 -20.10
C TYR A 57 14.66 -7.71 -18.70
N SER A 58 14.34 -8.57 -17.73
CA SER A 58 14.39 -8.25 -16.31
C SER A 58 15.62 -8.89 -15.67
N VAL A 59 16.19 -8.25 -14.65
CA VAL A 59 17.39 -8.70 -13.93
C VAL A 59 17.28 -8.33 -12.45
N GLY A 60 18.08 -8.98 -11.61
CA GLY A 60 18.11 -8.71 -10.17
C GLY A 60 16.79 -9.07 -9.50
N TYR A 61 16.07 -8.10 -9.00
CA TYR A 61 14.80 -8.25 -8.32
C TYR A 61 13.59 -7.90 -9.22
N GLY A 62 13.64 -8.35 -10.48
CA GLY A 62 12.54 -8.12 -11.43
C GLY A 62 12.53 -6.74 -12.09
N THR A 63 13.61 -5.96 -11.99
CA THR A 63 13.73 -4.66 -12.62
C THR A 63 14.13 -4.80 -14.09
N ALA A 64 13.68 -3.87 -14.94
CA ALA A 64 14.11 -3.81 -16.34
C ALA A 64 15.63 -3.65 -16.43
N ALA A 65 16.28 -4.51 -17.18
CA ALA A 65 17.72 -4.42 -17.42
C ALA A 65 18.02 -3.18 -18.30
N PRO A 66 18.87 -2.24 -17.86
CA PRO A 66 19.32 -1.14 -18.71
C PRO A 66 19.95 -1.66 -19.99
N ALA A 67 19.55 -1.11 -21.15
CA ALA A 67 20.00 -1.60 -22.45
C ALA A 67 21.53 -1.56 -22.60
N GLU A 68 22.17 -0.53 -22.06
CA GLU A 68 23.61 -0.32 -22.07
C GLU A 68 24.41 -1.34 -21.25
N HIS A 69 23.74 -2.04 -20.30
CA HIS A 69 24.36 -3.05 -19.44
C HIS A 69 23.95 -4.48 -19.79
N LEU A 70 23.03 -4.65 -20.72
CA LEU A 70 22.41 -5.95 -20.99
C LEU A 70 23.43 -7.04 -21.41
N ASP A 71 24.40 -6.69 -22.28
CA ASP A 71 25.41 -7.66 -22.71
C ASP A 71 26.38 -8.03 -21.59
N ARG A 72 26.75 -7.07 -20.74
CA ARG A 72 27.52 -7.35 -19.53
C ARG A 72 26.73 -8.29 -18.57
N TYR A 73 25.46 -8.00 -18.33
CA TYR A 73 24.64 -8.85 -17.46
C TYR A 73 24.44 -10.27 -18.02
N ARG A 74 24.40 -10.43 -19.34
CA ARG A 74 24.37 -11.76 -19.98
C ARG A 74 25.67 -12.54 -19.79
N ALA A 75 26.79 -11.86 -19.81
CA ALA A 75 28.12 -12.48 -19.71
C ALA A 75 28.51 -12.77 -18.25
N GLU A 76 28.30 -11.81 -17.34
CA GLU A 76 28.85 -11.82 -15.97
C GLU A 76 27.77 -11.95 -14.89
N GLY A 77 26.54 -11.58 -15.24
CA GLY A 77 25.44 -11.39 -14.30
C GLY A 77 25.51 -10.03 -13.61
N ILE A 78 24.50 -9.77 -12.77
CA ILE A 78 24.44 -8.59 -11.89
C ILE A 78 24.81 -9.00 -10.45
N SER A 79 25.46 -8.11 -9.69
CA SER A 79 25.66 -8.31 -8.25
C SER A 79 24.37 -7.97 -7.46
N GLU A 80 24.25 -8.46 -6.22
CA GLU A 80 23.09 -8.13 -5.37
C GLU A 80 23.08 -6.65 -5.00
N GLU A 81 24.24 -6.02 -4.81
CA GLU A 81 24.38 -4.60 -4.53
C GLU A 81 23.85 -3.77 -5.70
N GLU A 82 24.34 -4.05 -6.92
CA GLU A 82 23.91 -3.33 -8.13
C GLU A 82 22.41 -3.56 -8.39
N ALA A 83 21.90 -4.78 -8.18
CA ALA A 83 20.48 -5.09 -8.31
C ALA A 83 19.63 -4.35 -7.28
N THR A 84 20.15 -4.15 -6.05
CA THR A 84 19.47 -3.38 -5.01
C THR A 84 19.42 -1.90 -5.37
N GLU A 85 20.49 -1.34 -5.93
CA GLU A 85 20.52 0.04 -6.43
C GLU A 85 19.53 0.26 -7.57
N LEU A 86 19.48 -0.67 -8.53
CA LEU A 86 18.51 -0.64 -9.63
C LEU A 86 17.07 -0.68 -9.10
N LEU A 87 16.77 -1.60 -8.18
CA LEU A 87 15.46 -1.72 -7.56
C LEU A 87 15.08 -0.41 -6.87
N HIS A 88 15.98 0.13 -6.02
CA HIS A 88 15.73 1.36 -5.28
C HIS A 88 15.47 2.55 -6.22
N GLY A 89 16.28 2.71 -7.26
CA GLY A 89 16.08 3.74 -8.28
C GLY A 89 14.73 3.60 -9.00
N TYR A 90 14.38 2.36 -9.38
CA TYR A 90 13.11 2.06 -10.04
C TYR A 90 11.91 2.39 -9.12
N MET A 91 11.98 1.98 -7.85
CA MET A 91 10.92 2.27 -6.88
C MET A 91 10.77 3.77 -6.63
N ASN A 92 11.86 4.53 -6.53
CA ASN A 92 11.80 5.99 -6.36
C ASN A 92 11.12 6.67 -7.56
N ASN A 93 11.40 6.22 -8.78
CA ASN A 93 10.72 6.71 -9.98
C ASN A 93 9.21 6.44 -9.93
N MET A 94 8.80 5.23 -9.52
CA MET A 94 7.38 4.91 -9.32
C MET A 94 6.76 5.70 -8.18
N GLY A 95 7.51 5.97 -7.12
CA GLY A 95 7.12 6.76 -5.95
C GLY A 95 6.68 8.17 -6.29
N ALA A 96 7.17 8.74 -7.40
CA ALA A 96 6.72 10.04 -7.88
C ALA A 96 5.20 10.10 -8.14
N SER A 97 4.60 9.01 -8.63
CA SER A 97 3.15 8.93 -8.84
C SER A 97 2.38 8.89 -7.52
N VAL A 98 2.90 8.17 -6.52
CA VAL A 98 2.34 8.09 -5.17
C VAL A 98 2.43 9.46 -4.47
N ASN A 99 3.59 10.13 -4.55
CA ASN A 99 3.78 11.47 -4.03
C ASN A 99 2.80 12.48 -4.67
N SER A 100 2.60 12.37 -6.00
CA SER A 100 1.63 13.20 -6.72
C SER A 100 0.19 12.98 -6.23
N PHE A 101 -0.18 11.71 -5.96
CA PHE A 101 -1.47 11.37 -5.38
C PHE A 101 -1.64 11.95 -3.97
N ILE A 102 -0.63 11.79 -3.11
CA ILE A 102 -0.61 12.34 -1.75
C ILE A 102 -0.78 13.86 -1.76
N LYS A 103 0.00 14.58 -2.58
CA LYS A 103 -0.07 16.04 -2.73
C LYS A 103 -1.43 16.51 -3.26
N LYS A 104 -1.92 15.86 -4.34
CA LYS A 104 -3.20 16.18 -4.96
C LYS A 104 -4.37 16.12 -3.98
N HIS A 105 -4.36 15.11 -3.10
CA HIS A 105 -5.42 14.88 -2.13
C HIS A 105 -5.11 15.43 -0.72
N LYS A 106 -3.95 16.11 -0.56
CA LYS A 106 -3.49 16.70 0.70
C LYS A 106 -3.48 15.69 1.85
N LEU A 107 -3.09 14.45 1.55
CA LEU A 107 -3.04 13.38 2.53
C LEU A 107 -1.88 13.59 3.51
N LYS A 108 -2.13 13.35 4.77
CA LYS A 108 -1.09 13.31 5.80
C LYS A 108 -0.73 11.84 6.03
N VAL A 109 0.36 11.40 5.46
CA VAL A 109 0.84 10.02 5.55
C VAL A 109 2.21 9.96 6.20
N ASN A 110 2.51 8.84 6.85
CA ASN A 110 3.85 8.50 7.32
C ASN A 110 4.60 7.63 6.30
N GLN A 111 5.86 7.28 6.58
CA GLN A 111 6.70 6.48 5.70
C GLN A 111 6.09 5.10 5.42
N GLY A 112 5.59 4.39 6.44
CA GLY A 112 4.97 3.07 6.26
C GLY A 112 3.75 3.08 5.36
N GLN A 113 2.94 4.14 5.46
CA GLN A 113 1.78 4.33 4.58
C GLN A 113 2.19 4.61 3.13
N PHE A 114 3.20 5.46 2.93
CA PHE A 114 3.77 5.69 1.61
C PHE A 114 4.34 4.39 1.02
N ASP A 115 5.13 3.66 1.78
CA ASP A 115 5.79 2.43 1.36
C ASP A 115 4.79 1.32 1.00
N ALA A 116 3.70 1.19 1.76
CA ALA A 116 2.63 0.25 1.43
C ALA A 116 1.95 0.59 0.09
N MET A 117 1.65 1.87 -0.14
CA MET A 117 1.12 2.35 -1.41
C MET A 117 2.12 2.14 -2.56
N LEU A 118 3.40 2.38 -2.31
CA LEU A 118 4.46 2.17 -3.31
C LEU A 118 4.64 0.67 -3.62
N SER A 119 4.61 -0.22 -2.62
CA SER A 119 4.66 -1.66 -2.81
C SER A 119 3.54 -2.16 -3.70
N LEU A 120 2.31 -1.72 -3.44
CA LEU A 120 1.16 -2.05 -4.30
C LEU A 120 1.35 -1.50 -5.72
N THR A 121 1.84 -0.26 -5.85
CA THR A 121 2.10 0.37 -7.15
C THR A 121 3.17 -0.40 -7.93
N TYR A 122 4.21 -0.87 -7.25
CA TYR A 122 5.26 -1.70 -7.84
C TYR A 122 4.68 -3.00 -8.43
N ASN A 123 3.79 -3.67 -7.71
CA ASN A 123 3.24 -4.96 -8.10
C ASN A 123 2.05 -4.87 -9.09
N CYS A 124 1.16 -3.89 -8.91
CA CYS A 124 -0.11 -3.79 -9.65
C CYS A 124 -0.21 -2.57 -10.56
N GLY A 125 0.82 -1.69 -10.55
CA GLY A 125 0.76 -0.41 -11.25
C GLY A 125 -0.09 0.64 -10.54
N ALA A 126 -0.24 1.80 -11.17
CA ALA A 126 -0.86 2.99 -10.57
C ALA A 126 -2.40 3.05 -10.69
N ARG A 127 -3.07 2.03 -11.28
CA ARG A 127 -4.52 2.08 -11.55
C ARG A 127 -5.36 2.33 -10.30
N TRP A 128 -4.97 1.77 -9.16
CA TRP A 128 -5.69 1.95 -7.91
C TRP A 128 -5.82 3.42 -7.48
N MET A 129 -4.89 4.29 -7.89
CA MET A 129 -4.93 5.74 -7.63
C MET A 129 -5.79 6.51 -8.64
N LEU A 130 -5.89 6.02 -9.87
CA LEU A 130 -6.50 6.74 -11.00
C LEU A 130 -7.99 6.45 -11.12
N GLU A 131 -8.40 5.23 -10.82
CA GLU A 131 -9.78 4.78 -10.95
C GLU A 131 -10.50 4.85 -9.59
N VAL A 132 -11.81 4.96 -9.62
CA VAL A 132 -12.63 4.81 -8.41
C VAL A 132 -12.55 3.35 -7.98
N SER A 133 -11.87 3.11 -6.85
CA SER A 133 -11.71 1.77 -6.27
C SER A 133 -11.97 1.83 -4.77
N THR A 134 -12.32 0.70 -4.19
CA THR A 134 -12.52 0.58 -2.74
C THR A 134 -11.27 1.02 -1.97
N LEU A 135 -10.08 0.63 -2.45
CA LEU A 135 -8.82 1.01 -1.80
C LEU A 135 -8.57 2.52 -1.87
N ARG A 136 -8.78 3.14 -3.03
CA ARG A 136 -8.63 4.58 -3.14
C ARG A 136 -9.58 5.31 -2.18
N THR A 137 -10.84 4.88 -2.12
CA THR A 137 -11.82 5.42 -1.16
C THR A 137 -11.34 5.21 0.29
N ALA A 138 -10.89 4.01 0.64
CA ALA A 138 -10.39 3.69 1.96
C ALA A 138 -9.23 4.61 2.40
N ILE A 139 -8.29 4.88 1.50
CA ILE A 139 -7.16 5.79 1.77
C ILE A 139 -7.63 7.24 1.93
N LEU A 140 -8.52 7.72 1.05
CA LEU A 140 -9.00 9.11 1.08
C LEU A 140 -9.88 9.39 2.30
N ASP A 141 -10.68 8.42 2.72
CA ASP A 141 -11.63 8.55 3.82
C ASP A 141 -11.02 8.09 5.17
N GLY A 142 -9.76 7.61 5.16
CA GLY A 142 -9.04 7.23 6.38
C GLY A 142 -9.59 5.97 7.05
N TRP A 143 -9.99 4.96 6.27
CA TRP A 143 -10.44 3.68 6.81
C TRP A 143 -9.34 2.99 7.62
N THR A 144 -9.72 2.16 8.58
CA THR A 144 -8.82 1.40 9.45
C THR A 144 -9.36 -0.01 9.68
N GLY A 145 -8.62 -0.85 10.41
CA GLY A 145 -9.04 -2.19 10.80
C GLY A 145 -9.43 -3.07 9.61
N SER A 146 -10.41 -3.93 9.82
CA SER A 146 -10.87 -4.91 8.83
C SER A 146 -11.37 -4.28 7.52
N ASP A 147 -11.94 -3.08 7.57
CA ASP A 147 -12.40 -2.38 6.37
C ASP A 147 -11.23 -2.00 5.46
N PHE A 148 -10.12 -1.54 6.03
CA PHE A 148 -8.92 -1.22 5.28
C PHE A 148 -8.24 -2.48 4.73
N ILE A 149 -8.15 -3.54 5.56
CA ILE A 149 -7.60 -4.85 5.16
C ILE A 149 -8.39 -5.42 3.98
N PHE A 150 -9.73 -5.35 4.05
CA PHE A 150 -10.61 -5.72 2.94
C PHE A 150 -10.28 -4.94 1.67
N ALA A 151 -10.16 -3.61 1.77
CA ALA A 151 -9.92 -2.74 0.61
C ALA A 151 -8.59 -3.07 -0.09
N PHE A 152 -7.52 -3.32 0.66
CA PHE A 152 -6.24 -3.78 0.12
C PHE A 152 -6.34 -5.16 -0.52
N GLY A 153 -7.04 -6.09 0.13
CA GLY A 153 -7.24 -7.47 -0.31
C GLY A 153 -7.90 -7.59 -1.68
N GLN A 154 -8.68 -6.59 -2.13
CA GLN A 154 -9.32 -6.61 -3.45
C GLN A 154 -8.31 -6.59 -4.63
N TRP A 155 -7.06 -6.24 -4.38
CA TRP A 155 -5.97 -6.22 -5.39
C TRP A 155 -5.19 -7.54 -5.44
N SER A 156 -5.86 -8.67 -5.20
CA SER A 156 -5.27 -10.02 -5.12
C SER A 156 -5.61 -10.92 -6.31
N THR A 157 -6.20 -10.38 -7.40
CA THR A 157 -6.59 -11.15 -8.57
C THR A 157 -5.64 -10.95 -9.75
N ALA A 158 -5.39 -12.02 -10.49
CA ALA A 158 -4.74 -11.98 -11.79
C ALA A 158 -5.49 -12.88 -12.77
N GLY A 159 -5.77 -12.40 -13.98
CA GLY A 159 -6.57 -13.14 -14.95
C GLY A 159 -7.99 -13.49 -14.46
N GLY A 160 -8.56 -12.70 -13.55
CA GLY A 160 -9.89 -12.96 -12.97
C GLY A 160 -9.90 -14.03 -11.86
N VAL A 161 -8.74 -14.52 -11.45
CA VAL A 161 -8.60 -15.53 -10.39
C VAL A 161 -7.87 -14.94 -9.20
N THR A 162 -8.38 -15.17 -8.00
CA THR A 162 -7.68 -14.81 -6.76
C THR A 162 -6.50 -15.75 -6.54
N LEU A 163 -5.31 -15.16 -6.37
CA LEU A 163 -4.09 -15.90 -6.12
C LEU A 163 -3.69 -15.80 -4.64
N PRO A 164 -3.55 -16.93 -3.92
CA PRO A 164 -3.21 -16.92 -2.50
C PRO A 164 -1.93 -16.13 -2.17
N GLY A 165 -0.92 -16.19 -3.04
CA GLY A 165 0.31 -15.40 -2.90
C GLY A 165 0.06 -13.90 -2.93
N LEU A 166 -0.83 -13.44 -3.83
CA LEU A 166 -1.22 -12.03 -3.89
C LEU A 166 -2.07 -11.62 -2.68
N VAL A 167 -2.95 -12.50 -2.19
CA VAL A 167 -3.70 -12.23 -0.95
C VAL A 167 -2.74 -11.98 0.21
N ARG A 168 -1.77 -12.88 0.41
CA ARG A 168 -0.75 -12.70 1.46
C ARG A 168 0.01 -11.39 1.32
N ARG A 169 0.43 -11.06 0.10
CA ARG A 169 1.12 -9.79 -0.18
C ARG A 169 0.25 -8.58 0.17
N ARG A 170 -1.01 -8.56 -0.22
CA ARG A 170 -1.97 -7.48 0.12
C ARG A 170 -2.18 -7.32 1.61
N LEU A 171 -2.28 -8.43 2.35
CA LEU A 171 -2.44 -8.39 3.80
C LEU A 171 -1.17 -7.87 4.50
N ALA A 172 0.01 -8.27 4.03
CA ALA A 172 1.28 -7.75 4.54
C ALA A 172 1.44 -6.23 4.24
N GLU A 173 1.02 -5.79 3.06
CA GLU A 173 1.01 -4.36 2.70
C GLU A 173 -0.03 -3.57 3.51
N ALA A 174 -1.20 -4.13 3.78
CA ALA A 174 -2.18 -3.53 4.70
C ALA A 174 -1.61 -3.38 6.12
N ASN A 175 -0.87 -4.38 6.60
CA ASN A 175 -0.18 -4.31 7.90
C ASN A 175 0.91 -3.22 7.92
N MET A 176 1.69 -3.11 6.84
CA MET A 176 2.66 -2.02 6.69
C MET A 176 1.98 -0.65 6.76
N TYR A 177 0.84 -0.49 6.09
CA TYR A 177 0.08 0.77 6.11
C TYR A 177 -0.48 1.10 7.48
N LEU A 178 -1.11 0.13 8.15
CA LEU A 178 -1.81 0.33 9.42
C LEU A 178 -0.86 0.42 10.62
N ASN A 179 0.17 -0.43 10.65
CA ASN A 179 1.01 -0.66 11.82
C ASN A 179 2.48 -0.28 11.61
N GLY A 180 2.90 0.03 10.38
CA GLY A 180 4.30 0.33 10.05
C GLY A 180 5.21 -0.90 10.11
N GLU A 181 4.66 -2.10 9.99
CA GLU A 181 5.42 -3.35 10.08
C GLU A 181 5.85 -3.86 8.70
N TYR A 182 7.16 -3.99 8.52
CA TYR A 182 7.80 -4.44 7.28
C TYR A 182 8.09 -5.94 7.32
N SER A 183 7.13 -6.75 6.86
CA SER A 183 7.24 -8.21 6.86
C SER A 183 6.58 -8.83 5.62
N THR A 184 7.10 -9.99 5.18
CA THR A 184 6.42 -10.86 4.21
C THR A 184 5.54 -11.90 4.89
N ALA A 185 5.67 -12.08 6.20
CA ALA A 185 4.79 -12.92 7.01
C ALA A 185 3.51 -12.16 7.35
N LEU A 186 2.43 -12.89 7.47
CA LEU A 186 1.16 -12.33 7.93
C LEU A 186 1.17 -12.17 9.45
N PRO A 187 0.59 -11.08 9.99
CA PRO A 187 0.23 -11.01 11.39
C PRO A 187 -0.72 -12.16 11.75
N GLU A 188 -0.56 -12.72 12.96
CA GLU A 188 -1.40 -13.86 13.42
C GLU A 188 -2.90 -13.55 13.40
N ASN A 189 -3.26 -12.28 13.60
CA ASN A 189 -4.64 -11.82 13.59
C ASN A 189 -5.17 -11.42 12.20
N PHE A 190 -4.33 -11.35 11.16
CA PHE A 190 -4.80 -11.04 9.81
C PHE A 190 -5.20 -12.32 9.09
N CYS A 191 -6.46 -12.41 8.76
CA CYS A 191 -7.08 -13.57 8.16
C CYS A 191 -7.68 -13.23 6.81
N TYR A 192 -7.93 -14.24 5.99
CA TYR A 192 -8.76 -14.08 4.81
C TYR A 192 -9.70 -15.25 4.63
N VAL A 193 -10.81 -14.98 3.98
CA VAL A 193 -11.79 -15.99 3.55
C VAL A 193 -11.99 -15.87 2.05
N GLN A 194 -12.07 -17.02 1.39
CA GLN A 194 -12.43 -17.09 -0.01
C GLN A 194 -13.85 -17.64 -0.14
N PHE A 195 -14.68 -16.93 -0.89
CA PHE A 195 -16.08 -17.28 -1.10
C PHE A 195 -16.25 -18.08 -2.38
N ASN A 196 -16.91 -19.21 -2.30
CA ASN A 196 -17.33 -20.01 -3.44
C ASN A 196 -18.86 -19.87 -3.61
N ALA A 197 -19.28 -19.16 -4.64
CA ALA A 197 -20.70 -18.92 -4.90
C ALA A 197 -21.46 -20.16 -5.41
N ASN A 198 -20.84 -21.32 -5.48
CA ASN A 198 -21.44 -22.61 -5.86
C ASN A 198 -22.30 -22.53 -7.14
N GLY A 199 -21.73 -21.93 -8.20
CA GLY A 199 -22.40 -21.73 -9.49
C GLY A 199 -23.07 -20.35 -9.65
N GLY A 200 -23.29 -19.61 -8.59
CA GLY A 200 -23.69 -18.21 -8.63
C GLY A 200 -22.53 -17.27 -8.96
N LYS A 201 -22.80 -15.97 -8.97
CA LYS A 201 -21.82 -14.92 -9.15
C LYS A 201 -21.71 -14.08 -7.89
N ALA A 202 -20.50 -13.81 -7.43
CA ALA A 202 -20.23 -12.89 -6.35
C ALA A 202 -19.19 -11.85 -6.81
N GLU A 203 -19.43 -10.56 -6.49
CA GLU A 203 -18.48 -9.49 -6.78
C GLU A 203 -17.27 -9.57 -5.86
N VAL A 204 -17.48 -9.91 -4.59
CA VAL A 204 -16.44 -10.12 -3.59
C VAL A 204 -16.18 -11.62 -3.48
N ILE A 205 -15.03 -12.06 -3.96
CA ILE A 205 -14.62 -13.47 -3.92
C ILE A 205 -13.57 -13.76 -2.84
N THR A 206 -12.99 -12.72 -2.26
CA THR A 206 -12.02 -12.83 -1.16
C THR A 206 -12.19 -11.64 -0.23
N GLN A 207 -12.15 -11.88 1.06
CA GLN A 207 -12.21 -10.85 2.08
C GLN A 207 -11.11 -11.07 3.12
N GLY A 208 -10.22 -10.07 3.25
CA GLY A 208 -9.28 -9.99 4.36
C GLY A 208 -9.92 -9.27 5.56
N TYR A 209 -9.50 -9.62 6.76
CA TYR A 209 -9.98 -9.00 7.99
C TYR A 209 -9.02 -9.23 9.17
N ASP A 210 -9.20 -8.44 10.23
CA ASP A 210 -8.55 -8.66 11.53
C ASP A 210 -9.47 -9.54 12.41
N SER A 211 -8.98 -10.68 12.88
CA SER A 211 -9.75 -11.59 13.74
C SER A 211 -10.04 -11.03 15.14
N ASN A 212 -9.39 -9.93 15.53
CA ASN A 212 -9.70 -9.20 16.75
C ASN A 212 -10.95 -8.32 16.61
N ASP A 213 -11.35 -8.00 15.37
CA ASP A 213 -12.57 -7.24 15.11
C ASP A 213 -13.79 -8.17 15.29
N LYS A 214 -14.64 -7.84 16.26
CA LYS A 214 -15.80 -8.67 16.63
C LYS A 214 -16.96 -8.58 15.63
N ASP A 215 -17.04 -7.48 14.88
CA ASP A 215 -18.18 -7.14 14.03
C ASP A 215 -17.77 -7.02 12.55
N VAL A 216 -17.03 -8.00 12.05
CA VAL A 216 -16.63 -8.01 10.63
C VAL A 216 -17.83 -8.36 9.74
N ALA A 217 -18.32 -7.40 8.99
CA ALA A 217 -19.40 -7.63 8.03
C ALA A 217 -18.92 -8.47 6.86
N ILE A 218 -19.63 -9.55 6.54
CA ILE A 218 -19.40 -10.32 5.30
C ILE A 218 -19.91 -9.48 4.12
N ARG A 219 -19.02 -9.10 3.21
CA ARG A 219 -19.29 -8.21 2.07
C ARG A 219 -19.65 -8.95 0.78
N SER A 220 -19.53 -10.28 0.79
CA SER A 220 -19.86 -11.10 -0.35
C SER A 220 -21.32 -11.49 -0.33
N VAL A 221 -22.08 -11.09 -1.33
CA VAL A 221 -23.47 -11.52 -1.54
C VAL A 221 -23.58 -12.07 -2.96
N PRO A 222 -23.69 -13.41 -3.13
CA PRO A 222 -23.80 -14.02 -4.43
C PRO A 222 -25.19 -13.85 -5.03
N VAL A 223 -25.22 -13.77 -6.34
CA VAL A 223 -26.47 -13.77 -7.13
C VAL A 223 -26.50 -15.00 -8.02
N TYR A 224 -27.62 -15.73 -7.98
CA TYR A 224 -27.87 -16.84 -8.88
C TYR A 224 -29.33 -16.76 -9.36
N ASP A 225 -29.51 -16.73 -10.68
CA ASP A 225 -30.84 -16.57 -11.27
C ASP A 225 -31.83 -17.62 -10.74
N LYS A 226 -33.00 -17.18 -10.30
CA LYS A 226 -34.10 -17.98 -9.71
C LYS A 226 -33.81 -18.59 -8.32
N TYR A 227 -32.70 -18.24 -7.68
CA TYR A 227 -32.36 -18.71 -6.33
C TYR A 227 -32.29 -17.54 -5.37
N THR A 228 -32.61 -17.82 -4.11
CA THR A 228 -32.44 -16.88 -3.00
C THR A 228 -31.19 -17.28 -2.22
N PHE A 229 -30.35 -16.29 -1.93
CA PHE A 229 -29.18 -16.50 -1.07
C PHE A 229 -29.63 -16.67 0.39
N GLU A 230 -29.36 -17.81 0.98
CA GLU A 230 -29.72 -18.13 2.38
C GLU A 230 -28.59 -17.88 3.37
N GLY A 231 -27.33 -17.90 2.89
CA GLY A 231 -26.16 -17.70 3.74
C GLY A 231 -24.91 -18.38 3.20
N TRP A 232 -23.80 -18.13 3.87
CA TRP A 232 -22.53 -18.79 3.62
C TRP A 232 -22.38 -20.01 4.54
N TYR A 233 -21.88 -21.11 4.01
CA TYR A 233 -21.67 -22.37 4.71
C TYR A 233 -20.21 -22.78 4.57
N THR A 234 -19.72 -23.57 5.52
CA THR A 234 -18.36 -24.13 5.50
C THR A 234 -18.20 -25.30 4.53
N ASP A 235 -19.31 -25.86 4.07
CA ASP A 235 -19.36 -26.99 3.15
C ASP A 235 -20.35 -26.73 2.00
N PRO A 236 -20.02 -27.09 0.74
CA PRO A 236 -20.92 -26.88 -0.42
C PRO A 236 -22.27 -27.57 -0.30
N THR A 237 -22.39 -28.60 0.51
CA THR A 237 -23.62 -29.37 0.73
C THR A 237 -24.46 -28.91 1.92
N GLY A 238 -24.06 -27.81 2.59
CA GLY A 238 -24.76 -27.26 3.73
C GLY A 238 -24.19 -27.76 5.06
N GLY A 239 -23.13 -27.15 5.51
CA GLY A 239 -22.56 -27.33 6.86
C GLY A 239 -23.09 -26.33 7.85
N ALA A 240 -22.39 -26.12 8.96
CA ALA A 240 -22.70 -25.06 9.92
C ALA A 240 -22.62 -23.69 9.22
N ASN A 241 -23.55 -22.78 9.54
CA ASN A 241 -23.44 -21.38 9.09
C ASN A 241 -22.07 -20.84 9.50
N GLY A 242 -21.25 -20.51 8.49
CA GLY A 242 -19.84 -20.28 8.71
C GLY A 242 -19.55 -18.96 9.38
N HIS A 243 -19.13 -19.02 10.62
CA HIS A 243 -18.14 -18.06 11.11
C HIS A 243 -16.78 -18.72 10.93
N THR A 244 -16.01 -18.25 9.96
CA THR A 244 -14.75 -18.84 9.58
C THR A 244 -13.71 -18.67 10.68
N ALA A 245 -13.15 -19.78 11.13
CA ALA A 245 -11.85 -19.75 11.80
C ALA A 245 -10.78 -19.32 10.81
N CYS A 246 -9.80 -18.52 11.25
CA CYS A 246 -8.59 -18.24 10.48
C CYS A 246 -7.97 -19.56 10.01
N SER A 247 -7.75 -19.70 8.70
CA SER A 247 -6.81 -20.69 8.19
C SER A 247 -5.42 -20.06 8.15
N PRO A 248 -4.40 -20.71 8.76
CA PRO A 248 -3.04 -20.21 8.79
C PRO A 248 -2.38 -20.14 7.41
#